data_d91631464cf08f535ea746627407812a
#
_entry.id   d91631464cf08f535ea746627407812a
#
_cell.length_a   1.000
_cell.length_b   1.000
_cell.length_c   1.000
_cell.angle_alpha   90.00
_cell.angle_beta   90.00
_cell.angle_gamma   90.00
#
_symmetry.space_group_name_H-M   'P 1'
#
loop_
_entity.id
_entity.type
_entity.pdbx_description
1 polymer ?
#
loop_
_entity_poly.entity_id
_entity_poly.type
_entity_poly.pdbx_seq_one_letter_code
_entity_poly.pdbx_strand_id
1 'polypeptide(L)'
;MVEISTKTKQNLDKLVESVILQAELLDLKTDFETEAKGIVLESKIDIGRGPIANVIVTAGTLKKGDFFVSGLKWGKVRAIINDQGKNIEQAEPATPVEILGINGAAKAGDDFIVLESEKEAKSLCDARIQESKDGKNSLTFVTQDSAFKDAASEELNIIVKSDVHGSSEAIKNAINQIKHDEVKPKILLSDIG
;
A
#
# COMPACT_ATOMS: atom_id res chain seq x y z
N MET A 1 2.95 -18.18 23.17
CA MET A 1 1.67 -17.46 23.10
C MET A 1 1.55 -16.60 24.35
N VAL A 2 1.19 -15.32 24.26
CA VAL A 2 0.99 -14.40 25.41
C VAL A 2 -0.46 -13.98 25.42
N GLU A 3 -1.19 -14.31 26.48
CA GLU A 3 -2.57 -13.85 26.67
C GLU A 3 -2.57 -12.43 27.22
N ILE A 4 -3.24 -11.51 26.54
CA ILE A 4 -3.28 -10.08 26.89
C ILE A 4 -4.71 -9.57 27.04
N SER A 5 -4.88 -8.50 27.80
CA SER A 5 -6.10 -7.73 27.85
C SER A 5 -5.80 -6.24 27.70
N THR A 6 -6.30 -5.63 26.64
CA THR A 6 -6.17 -4.17 26.42
C THR A 6 -7.02 -3.36 27.39
N LYS A 7 -8.15 -3.91 27.83
CA LYS A 7 -9.05 -3.27 28.78
C LYS A 7 -8.46 -3.15 30.18
N THR A 8 -7.83 -4.22 30.67
CA THR A 8 -7.20 -4.27 32.01
C THR A 8 -5.71 -3.98 31.97
N LYS A 9 -5.12 -3.81 30.78
CA LYS A 9 -3.68 -3.65 30.53
C LYS A 9 -2.83 -4.85 31.04
N GLN A 10 -3.45 -6.01 31.24
CA GLN A 10 -2.78 -7.21 31.73
C GLN A 10 -1.83 -7.76 30.70
N ASN A 11 -0.59 -8.11 31.12
CA ASN A 11 0.46 -8.74 30.33
C ASN A 11 0.90 -7.95 29.07
N LEU A 12 0.65 -6.64 28.97
CA LEU A 12 1.15 -5.84 27.85
C LEU A 12 2.68 -5.77 27.85
N ASP A 13 3.29 -5.63 29.03
CA ASP A 13 4.77 -5.62 29.17
C ASP A 13 5.38 -6.94 28.69
N LYS A 14 4.76 -8.09 29.03
CA LYS A 14 5.20 -9.41 28.55
C LYS A 14 5.09 -9.57 27.04
N LEU A 15 4.10 -8.93 26.42
CA LEU A 15 3.99 -8.90 24.97
C LEU A 15 5.18 -8.16 24.36
N VAL A 16 5.47 -6.97 24.88
CA VAL A 16 6.60 -6.14 24.42
C VAL A 16 7.93 -6.89 24.60
N GLU A 17 8.17 -7.49 25.77
CA GLU A 17 9.36 -8.31 26.03
C GLU A 17 9.48 -9.47 25.04
N SER A 18 8.37 -10.18 24.74
CA SER A 18 8.37 -11.28 23.77
C SER A 18 8.69 -10.81 22.36
N VAL A 19 8.21 -9.62 21.94
CA VAL A 19 8.53 -9.01 20.65
C VAL A 19 10.01 -8.65 20.56
N ILE A 20 10.56 -8.03 21.63
CA ILE A 20 11.99 -7.66 21.69
C ILE A 20 12.87 -8.90 21.58
N LEU A 21 12.59 -9.94 22.39
CA LEU A 21 13.33 -11.20 22.33
C LEU A 21 13.29 -11.85 20.94
N GLN A 22 12.13 -11.82 20.28
CA GLN A 22 12.01 -12.36 18.92
C GLN A 22 12.80 -11.53 17.90
N ALA A 23 12.82 -10.22 18.06
CA ALA A 23 13.59 -9.32 17.19
C ALA A 23 15.10 -9.54 17.37
N GLU A 24 15.58 -9.72 18.59
CA GLU A 24 16.99 -10.03 18.88
C GLU A 24 17.43 -11.38 18.26
N LEU A 25 16.56 -12.39 18.31
CA LEU A 25 16.85 -13.70 17.70
C LEU A 25 16.95 -13.64 16.17
N LEU A 26 16.26 -12.71 15.52
CA LEU A 26 16.29 -12.53 14.07
C LEU A 26 17.58 -11.84 13.58
N ASP A 27 18.35 -11.17 14.44
CA ASP A 27 19.60 -10.43 14.12
C ASP A 27 19.46 -9.59 12.84
N LEU A 28 18.37 -8.79 12.76
CA LEU A 28 18.04 -8.00 11.59
C LEU A 28 19.08 -6.91 11.35
N LYS A 29 19.67 -6.91 10.16
CA LYS A 29 20.68 -5.94 9.73
C LYS A 29 20.19 -5.16 8.52
N THR A 30 20.57 -3.90 8.42
CA THR A 30 20.28 -3.05 7.28
C THR A 30 21.47 -2.15 6.97
N ASP A 31 21.53 -1.69 5.73
CA ASP A 31 22.53 -0.74 5.27
C ASP A 31 21.91 0.66 5.25
N PHE A 32 22.62 1.66 5.80
CA PHE A 32 22.20 3.05 5.86
C PHE A 32 22.69 3.87 4.65
N GLU A 33 23.75 3.41 3.98
CA GLU A 33 24.41 4.17 2.91
C GLU A 33 23.88 3.85 1.52
N THR A 34 22.99 2.86 1.39
CA THR A 34 22.36 2.53 0.11
C THR A 34 21.19 3.46 -0.21
N GLU A 35 20.71 3.39 -1.43
CA GLU A 35 19.45 4.03 -1.84
C GLU A 35 18.29 3.56 -0.97
N ALA A 36 17.43 4.49 -0.59
CA ALA A 36 16.34 4.16 0.32
C ALA A 36 15.34 3.20 -0.33
N LYS A 37 14.98 2.18 0.46
CA LYS A 37 13.93 1.21 0.16
C LYS A 37 12.95 1.18 1.30
N GLY A 38 11.71 0.85 1.00
CA GLY A 38 10.66 0.77 2.01
C GLY A 38 9.43 0.05 1.50
N ILE A 39 8.41 0.05 2.33
CA ILE A 39 7.11 -0.55 2.03
C ILE A 39 6.03 0.48 2.35
N VAL A 40 5.07 0.63 1.44
CA VAL A 40 3.90 1.47 1.66
C VAL A 40 2.95 0.75 2.60
N LEU A 41 2.61 1.40 3.71
CA LEU A 41 1.59 0.92 4.64
C LEU A 41 0.20 1.32 4.17
N GLU A 42 0.07 2.58 3.75
CA GLU A 42 -1.18 3.19 3.35
C GLU A 42 -0.92 4.39 2.44
N SER A 43 -1.87 4.71 1.59
CA SER A 43 -1.85 5.92 0.80
C SER A 43 -3.25 6.54 0.73
N LYS A 44 -3.29 7.86 0.80
CA LYS A 44 -4.53 8.66 0.74
C LYS A 44 -4.34 9.89 -0.13
N ILE A 45 -5.45 10.48 -0.56
CA ILE A 45 -5.46 11.76 -1.24
C ILE A 45 -6.01 12.81 -0.27
N ASP A 46 -5.15 13.72 0.18
CA ASP A 46 -5.51 14.83 1.06
C ASP A 46 -5.93 16.03 0.21
N ILE A 47 -7.06 16.68 0.55
CA ILE A 47 -7.64 17.79 -0.23
C ILE A 47 -6.72 19.01 -0.31
N GLY A 48 -5.85 19.22 0.70
CA GLY A 48 -4.94 20.39 0.73
C GLY A 48 -3.50 20.06 0.31
N ARG A 49 -3.02 18.87 0.62
CA ARG A 49 -1.63 18.45 0.46
C ARG A 49 -1.41 17.54 -0.75
N GLY A 50 -2.50 17.04 -1.35
CA GLY A 50 -2.45 16.11 -2.47
C GLY A 50 -2.21 14.65 -2.03
N PRO A 51 -1.71 13.80 -2.93
CA PRO A 51 -1.45 12.41 -2.61
C PRO A 51 -0.33 12.26 -1.57
N ILE A 52 -0.58 11.43 -0.57
CA ILE A 52 0.29 11.16 0.57
C ILE A 52 0.46 9.64 0.68
N ALA A 53 1.67 9.20 1.00
CA ALA A 53 1.97 7.81 1.29
C ALA A 53 2.64 7.67 2.66
N ASN A 54 2.12 6.76 3.49
CA ASN A 54 2.76 6.32 4.73
C ASN A 54 3.68 5.14 4.41
N VAL A 55 4.97 5.31 4.65
CA VAL A 55 6.01 4.35 4.29
C VAL A 55 6.85 4.00 5.50
N ILE A 56 7.25 2.75 5.62
CA ILE A 56 8.34 2.35 6.52
C ILE A 56 9.59 2.18 5.67
N VAL A 57 10.64 2.93 5.99
CA VAL A 57 11.97 2.76 5.38
C VAL A 57 12.57 1.46 5.92
N THR A 58 12.99 0.56 5.04
CA THR A 58 13.57 -0.74 5.42
C THR A 58 15.08 -0.79 5.23
N ALA A 59 15.63 -0.03 4.29
CA ALA A 59 17.06 0.09 4.04
C ALA A 59 17.38 1.45 3.44
N GLY A 60 18.63 1.89 3.56
CA GLY A 60 19.09 3.19 3.06
C GLY A 60 18.53 4.38 3.83
N THR A 61 18.93 5.58 3.46
CA THR A 61 18.44 6.81 4.05
C THR A 61 17.63 7.60 3.04
N LEU A 62 16.34 7.80 3.32
CA LEU A 62 15.45 8.60 2.49
C LEU A 62 15.68 10.09 2.75
N LYS A 63 15.85 10.88 1.69
CA LYS A 63 16.08 12.33 1.77
C LYS A 63 15.02 13.11 1.02
N LYS A 64 14.75 14.31 1.49
CA LYS A 64 13.92 15.26 0.76
C LYS A 64 14.58 15.62 -0.58
N GLY A 65 13.79 15.54 -1.65
CA GLY A 65 14.26 15.77 -3.02
C GLY A 65 14.51 14.49 -3.81
N ASP A 66 14.57 13.32 -3.18
CA ASP A 66 14.77 12.04 -3.84
C ASP A 66 13.63 11.71 -4.81
N PHE A 67 13.98 11.07 -5.92
CA PHE A 67 13.00 10.48 -6.83
C PHE A 67 12.72 9.05 -6.43
N PHE A 68 11.48 8.64 -6.49
CA PHE A 68 11.08 7.30 -6.06
C PHE A 68 9.99 6.70 -6.94
N VAL A 69 9.90 5.39 -6.89
CA VAL A 69 8.80 4.59 -7.44
C VAL A 69 8.14 3.80 -6.32
N SER A 70 6.83 3.77 -6.33
CA SER A 70 6.02 2.97 -5.42
C SER A 70 4.91 2.27 -6.20
N GLY A 71 5.01 0.95 -6.32
CA GLY A 71 4.12 0.16 -7.16
C GLY A 71 4.11 0.66 -8.61
N LEU A 72 2.94 1.14 -9.06
CA LEU A 72 2.71 1.72 -10.39
C LEU A 72 2.75 3.26 -10.40
N LYS A 73 3.28 3.88 -9.35
CA LYS A 73 3.36 5.33 -9.19
C LYS A 73 4.81 5.74 -8.98
N TRP A 74 5.13 6.95 -9.38
CA TRP A 74 6.42 7.55 -9.13
C TRP A 74 6.23 8.95 -8.53
N GLY A 75 7.29 9.53 -8.00
CA GLY A 75 7.21 10.87 -7.43
C GLY A 75 8.56 11.43 -7.07
N LYS A 76 8.51 12.65 -6.53
CA LYS A 76 9.66 13.33 -5.90
C LYS A 76 9.30 13.68 -4.46
N VAL A 77 10.12 13.29 -3.52
CA VAL A 77 9.91 13.59 -2.10
C VAL A 77 9.92 15.10 -1.88
N ARG A 78 8.75 15.69 -1.67
CA ARG A 78 8.58 17.13 -1.38
C ARG A 78 8.73 17.43 0.10
N ALA A 79 8.21 16.56 0.94
CA ALA A 79 8.32 16.64 2.39
C ALA A 79 8.29 15.24 2.99
N ILE A 80 8.97 15.09 4.11
CA ILE A 80 8.96 13.88 4.94
C ILE A 80 8.45 14.34 6.31
N ILE A 81 7.42 13.68 6.80
CA ILE A 81 6.79 14.00 8.09
C ILE A 81 6.91 12.75 8.98
N ASN A 82 7.40 12.92 10.19
CA ASN A 82 7.55 11.83 11.14
C ASN A 82 6.22 11.52 11.85
N ASP A 83 6.22 10.51 12.70
CA ASP A 83 5.10 10.08 13.55
C ASP A 83 4.56 11.18 14.50
N GLN A 84 5.39 12.20 14.80
CA GLN A 84 5.00 13.35 15.63
C GLN A 84 4.42 14.51 14.80
N GLY A 85 4.25 14.36 13.49
CA GLY A 85 3.76 15.40 12.60
C GLY A 85 4.77 16.51 12.28
N LYS A 86 6.08 16.30 12.53
CA LYS A 86 7.14 17.25 12.25
C LYS A 86 7.79 16.95 10.90
N ASN A 87 8.09 18.01 10.13
CA ASN A 87 8.90 17.88 8.94
C ASN A 87 10.34 17.53 9.31
N ILE A 88 10.89 16.51 8.64
CA ILE A 88 12.29 16.09 8.76
C ILE A 88 12.96 16.11 7.38
N GLU A 89 14.26 16.28 7.33
CA GLU A 89 15.01 16.35 6.06
C GLU A 89 15.42 14.94 5.57
N GLN A 90 15.53 13.98 6.48
CA GLN A 90 15.90 12.60 6.17
C GLN A 90 15.21 11.62 7.11
N ALA A 91 15.02 10.39 6.65
CA ALA A 91 14.50 9.27 7.43
C ALA A 91 15.40 8.06 7.28
N GLU A 92 15.78 7.49 8.41
CA GLU A 92 16.64 6.29 8.51
C GLU A 92 15.80 5.00 8.44
N PRO A 93 16.43 3.83 8.25
CA PRO A 93 15.75 2.55 8.34
C PRO A 93 14.98 2.35 9.64
N ALA A 94 13.90 1.56 9.58
CA ALA A 94 12.93 1.30 10.64
C ALA A 94 12.13 2.54 11.08
N THR A 95 12.18 3.65 10.32
CA THR A 95 11.43 4.87 10.63
C THR A 95 10.13 4.91 9.80
N PRO A 96 8.95 4.99 10.44
CA PRO A 96 7.71 5.25 9.74
C PRO A 96 7.60 6.74 9.40
N VAL A 97 7.28 7.06 8.15
CA VAL A 97 7.18 8.43 7.68
C VAL A 97 6.00 8.62 6.72
N GLU A 98 5.40 9.79 6.78
CA GLU A 98 4.44 10.28 5.79
C GLU A 98 5.21 11.05 4.71
N ILE A 99 5.06 10.65 3.45
CA ILE A 99 5.76 11.23 2.30
C ILE A 99 4.76 11.97 1.42
N LEU A 100 5.11 13.21 1.07
CA LEU A 100 4.39 14.01 0.10
C LEU A 100 5.15 14.06 -1.22
N GLY A 101 4.42 14.02 -2.34
CA GLY A 101 5.01 14.20 -3.67
C GLY A 101 4.88 13.02 -4.61
N ILE A 102 4.14 11.99 -4.22
CA ILE A 102 3.76 10.88 -5.10
C ILE A 102 2.73 11.34 -6.14
N ASN A 103 2.77 10.75 -7.33
CA ASN A 103 1.82 11.04 -8.41
C ASN A 103 0.65 10.05 -8.38
N GLY A 104 -0.27 10.23 -7.44
CA GLY A 104 -1.43 9.39 -7.21
C GLY A 104 -1.31 8.48 -5.99
N ALA A 105 -2.32 7.69 -5.69
CA ALA A 105 -2.31 6.77 -4.57
C ALA A 105 -1.58 5.47 -4.93
N ALA A 106 -0.61 5.07 -4.11
CA ALA A 106 0.01 3.76 -4.14
C ALA A 106 -0.87 2.74 -3.39
N LYS A 107 -0.62 1.47 -3.56
CA LYS A 107 -1.33 0.43 -2.81
C LYS A 107 -0.58 0.09 -1.53
N ALA A 108 -1.32 -0.30 -0.49
CA ALA A 108 -0.71 -0.90 0.68
C ALA A 108 0.05 -2.17 0.30
N GLY A 109 1.28 -2.30 0.80
CA GLY A 109 2.19 -3.39 0.46
C GLY A 109 3.04 -3.17 -0.79
N ASP A 110 2.84 -2.06 -1.54
CA ASP A 110 3.71 -1.72 -2.66
C ASP A 110 5.14 -1.43 -2.17
N ASP A 111 6.12 -1.90 -2.94
CA ASP A 111 7.52 -1.56 -2.72
C ASP A 111 7.75 -0.07 -2.99
N PHE A 112 8.50 0.56 -2.12
CA PHE A 112 9.00 1.91 -2.26
C PHE A 112 10.50 1.86 -2.53
N ILE A 113 10.96 2.44 -3.64
CA ILE A 113 12.37 2.40 -4.06
C ILE A 113 12.78 3.80 -4.53
N VAL A 114 13.86 4.32 -3.95
CA VAL A 114 14.52 5.55 -4.40
C VAL A 114 15.41 5.25 -5.60
N LEU A 115 15.48 6.18 -6.53
CA LEU A 115 16.26 6.10 -7.76
C LEU A 115 17.06 7.40 -7.96
N GLU A 116 18.16 7.32 -8.68
CA GLU A 116 19.06 8.45 -8.88
C GLU A 116 18.43 9.59 -9.69
N SER A 117 17.53 9.27 -10.62
CA SER A 117 16.98 10.25 -11.53
C SER A 117 15.48 10.12 -11.78
N GLU A 118 14.84 11.24 -12.11
CA GLU A 118 13.43 11.28 -12.53
C GLU A 118 13.18 10.41 -13.76
N LYS A 119 14.14 10.36 -14.69
CA LYS A 119 14.02 9.58 -15.93
C LYS A 119 13.94 8.09 -15.63
N GLU A 120 14.76 7.59 -14.72
CA GLU A 120 14.75 6.20 -14.29
C GLU A 120 13.44 5.85 -13.57
N ALA A 121 12.99 6.75 -12.68
CA ALA A 121 11.73 6.56 -11.96
C ALA A 121 10.53 6.44 -12.93
N LYS A 122 10.47 7.30 -13.93
CA LYS A 122 9.43 7.23 -14.98
C LYS A 122 9.53 5.96 -15.80
N SER A 123 10.73 5.61 -16.27
CA SER A 123 10.95 4.42 -17.10
C SER A 123 10.58 3.14 -16.37
N LEU A 124 10.95 3.01 -15.09
CA LEU A 124 10.60 1.86 -14.27
C LEU A 124 9.08 1.79 -14.01
N CYS A 125 8.45 2.93 -13.75
CA CYS A 125 7.00 3.00 -13.57
C CYS A 125 6.25 2.59 -14.84
N ASP A 126 6.67 3.08 -16.01
CA ASP A 126 6.06 2.74 -17.30
C ASP A 126 6.21 1.25 -17.64
N ALA A 127 7.37 0.67 -17.36
CA ALA A 127 7.62 -0.77 -17.54
C ALA A 127 6.67 -1.61 -16.65
N ARG A 128 6.53 -1.27 -15.36
CA ARG A 128 5.61 -1.95 -14.45
C ARG A 128 4.14 -1.82 -14.88
N ILE A 129 3.74 -0.66 -15.40
CA ILE A 129 2.38 -0.45 -15.93
C ILE A 129 2.13 -1.34 -17.14
N GLN A 130 3.12 -1.49 -18.03
CA GLN A 130 3.02 -2.35 -19.21
C GLN A 130 2.87 -3.82 -18.81
N GLU A 131 3.72 -4.33 -17.93
CA GLU A 131 3.64 -5.69 -17.39
C GLU A 131 2.28 -5.97 -16.72
N SER A 132 1.76 -4.99 -15.94
CA SER A 132 0.46 -5.12 -15.30
C SER A 132 -0.71 -5.20 -16.31
N LYS A 133 -0.59 -4.56 -17.47
CA LYS A 133 -1.59 -4.62 -18.55
C LYS A 133 -1.54 -5.95 -19.28
N ASP A 134 -0.34 -6.44 -19.59
CA ASP A 134 -0.13 -7.69 -20.29
C ASP A 134 -0.60 -8.89 -19.44
N GLY A 135 -0.34 -8.86 -18.13
CA GLY A 135 -0.85 -9.86 -17.20
C GLY A 135 -2.39 -9.88 -17.09
N LYS A 136 -3.05 -8.74 -17.19
CA LYS A 136 -4.52 -8.68 -17.19
C LYS A 136 -5.14 -9.17 -18.50
N ASN A 137 -4.52 -8.89 -19.63
CA ASN A 137 -5.01 -9.34 -20.94
C ASN A 137 -4.93 -10.85 -21.08
N SER A 138 -3.93 -11.52 -20.51
CA SER A 138 -3.86 -12.99 -20.53
C SER A 138 -4.91 -13.69 -19.68
N LEU A 139 -5.43 -13.03 -18.64
CA LEU A 139 -6.50 -13.57 -17.78
C LEU A 139 -7.91 -13.37 -18.38
N THR A 140 -8.08 -12.40 -19.28
CA THR A 140 -9.39 -12.11 -19.89
C THR A 140 -9.79 -13.12 -20.96
N PHE A 141 -8.85 -13.89 -21.52
CA PHE A 141 -9.16 -14.95 -22.50
C PHE A 141 -9.77 -16.22 -21.90
N VAL A 142 -9.73 -16.40 -20.56
CA VAL A 142 -10.25 -17.62 -19.92
C VAL A 142 -11.72 -17.48 -19.49
N THR A 143 -12.30 -16.28 -19.53
CA THR A 143 -13.65 -16.03 -19.00
C THR A 143 -14.76 -15.97 -20.07
N GLN A 144 -14.48 -16.20 -21.35
CA GLN A 144 -15.52 -16.21 -22.38
C GLN A 144 -16.41 -17.46 -22.41
N ASP A 145 -15.96 -18.56 -21.77
CA ASP A 145 -16.77 -19.81 -21.72
C ASP A 145 -17.83 -19.84 -20.61
N SER A 146 -17.85 -18.84 -19.70
CA SER A 146 -18.88 -18.76 -18.65
C SER A 146 -20.15 -17.95 -19.05
N ALA A 147 -20.18 -17.40 -20.25
CA ALA A 147 -21.30 -16.56 -20.72
C ALA A 147 -22.61 -17.33 -20.98
N PHE A 148 -22.62 -18.67 -20.84
CA PHE A 148 -23.80 -19.50 -21.13
C PHE A 148 -24.42 -20.20 -19.91
N LYS A 149 -24.00 -19.89 -18.70
CA LYS A 149 -24.43 -20.66 -17.50
C LYS A 149 -25.05 -19.87 -16.36
N ASP A 150 -25.63 -18.70 -16.52
CA ASP A 150 -26.46 -18.14 -15.43
C ASP A 150 -27.51 -17.14 -15.94
N ALA A 151 -28.58 -17.68 -16.55
CA ALA A 151 -29.69 -16.88 -17.05
C ALA A 151 -30.72 -16.44 -15.95
N ALA A 152 -30.39 -16.57 -14.66
CA ALA A 152 -31.37 -16.35 -13.59
C ALA A 152 -30.93 -15.41 -12.45
N SER A 153 -29.71 -14.88 -12.44
CA SER A 153 -29.32 -13.95 -11.36
C SER A 153 -29.15 -12.51 -11.88
N GLU A 154 -29.84 -11.55 -11.26
CA GLU A 154 -29.65 -10.13 -11.53
C GLU A 154 -28.29 -9.66 -11.03
N GLU A 155 -27.54 -8.89 -11.85
CA GLU A 155 -26.27 -8.28 -11.45
C GLU A 155 -26.54 -6.92 -10.77
N LEU A 156 -26.11 -6.78 -9.52
CA LEU A 156 -26.09 -5.50 -8.83
C LEU A 156 -24.74 -4.81 -9.06
N ASN A 157 -24.72 -3.80 -9.91
CA ASN A 157 -23.52 -3.03 -10.23
C ASN A 157 -23.21 -2.01 -9.13
N ILE A 158 -22.00 -2.09 -8.54
CA ILE A 158 -21.57 -1.30 -7.40
C ILE A 158 -20.33 -0.50 -7.76
N ILE A 159 -20.31 0.77 -7.39
CA ILE A 159 -19.12 1.64 -7.42
C ILE A 159 -18.71 1.89 -5.98
N VAL A 160 -17.45 1.62 -5.66
CA VAL A 160 -16.87 1.83 -4.33
C VAL A 160 -15.90 3.00 -4.39
N LYS A 161 -16.11 4.02 -3.56
CA LYS A 161 -15.16 5.09 -3.30
C LYS A 161 -14.84 5.17 -1.82
N SER A 162 -13.58 5.32 -1.49
CA SER A 162 -13.09 5.41 -0.11
C SER A 162 -11.99 6.46 0.01
N ASP A 163 -11.69 6.87 1.22
CA ASP A 163 -10.63 7.82 1.56
C ASP A 163 -9.24 7.18 1.51
N VAL A 164 -9.15 5.87 1.80
CA VAL A 164 -7.90 5.11 1.82
C VAL A 164 -8.05 3.77 1.11
N HIS A 165 -6.93 3.23 0.61
CA HIS A 165 -6.93 1.99 -0.17
C HIS A 165 -7.38 0.78 0.66
N GLY A 166 -6.95 0.69 1.93
CA GLY A 166 -7.32 -0.39 2.84
C GLY A 166 -8.84 -0.50 3.09
N SER A 167 -9.52 0.64 3.26
CA SER A 167 -10.99 0.69 3.40
C SER A 167 -11.69 0.16 2.15
N SER A 168 -11.22 0.57 0.97
CA SER A 168 -11.75 0.09 -0.31
C SER A 168 -11.63 -1.42 -0.45
N GLU A 169 -10.50 -1.99 -0.07
CA GLU A 169 -10.24 -3.42 -0.16
C GLU A 169 -11.08 -4.22 0.84
N ALA A 170 -11.24 -3.72 2.07
CA ALA A 170 -12.11 -4.32 3.07
C ALA A 170 -13.58 -4.36 2.61
N ILE A 171 -14.07 -3.27 2.01
CA ILE A 171 -15.43 -3.19 1.45
C ILE A 171 -15.60 -4.18 0.30
N LYS A 172 -14.63 -4.28 -0.62
CA LYS A 172 -14.65 -5.27 -1.71
C LYS A 172 -14.75 -6.68 -1.18
N ASN A 173 -13.93 -7.02 -0.20
CA ASN A 173 -13.92 -8.35 0.40
C ASN A 173 -15.24 -8.66 1.09
N ALA A 174 -15.82 -7.69 1.79
CA ALA A 174 -17.14 -7.84 2.42
C ALA A 174 -18.25 -8.05 1.37
N ILE A 175 -18.26 -7.26 0.30
CA ILE A 175 -19.22 -7.39 -0.80
C ILE A 175 -19.11 -8.76 -1.48
N ASN A 176 -17.87 -9.22 -1.76
CA ASN A 176 -17.65 -10.53 -2.40
C ASN A 176 -18.03 -11.73 -1.52
N GLN A 177 -18.12 -11.52 -0.20
CA GLN A 177 -18.59 -12.57 0.73
C GLN A 177 -20.12 -12.67 0.79
N ILE A 178 -20.85 -11.66 0.30
CA ILE A 178 -22.32 -11.71 0.25
C ILE A 178 -22.75 -12.71 -0.81
N LYS A 179 -23.41 -13.78 -0.36
CA LYS A 179 -24.01 -14.80 -1.23
C LYS A 179 -25.52 -14.62 -1.20
N HIS A 180 -26.11 -14.40 -2.37
CA HIS A 180 -27.55 -14.35 -2.55
C HIS A 180 -27.93 -15.12 -3.81
N ASP A 181 -29.03 -15.88 -3.77
CA ASP A 181 -29.40 -16.79 -4.87
C ASP A 181 -29.90 -16.05 -6.11
N GLU A 182 -30.53 -14.89 -5.93
CA GLU A 182 -31.16 -14.12 -7.01
C GLU A 182 -30.31 -12.95 -7.51
N VAL A 183 -29.39 -12.40 -6.66
CA VAL A 183 -28.64 -11.19 -6.98
C VAL A 183 -27.15 -11.42 -6.75
N LYS A 184 -26.33 -11.12 -7.79
CA LYS A 184 -24.87 -11.18 -7.69
C LYS A 184 -24.28 -9.77 -7.64
N PRO A 185 -23.57 -9.39 -6.56
CA PRO A 185 -22.89 -8.08 -6.53
C PRO A 185 -21.70 -8.10 -7.49
N LYS A 186 -21.58 -7.04 -8.30
CA LYS A 186 -20.48 -6.83 -9.25
C LYS A 186 -19.88 -5.46 -9.04
N ILE A 187 -18.63 -5.42 -8.63
CA ILE A 187 -17.90 -4.17 -8.43
C ILE A 187 -17.37 -3.70 -9.77
N LEU A 188 -17.93 -2.61 -10.30
CA LEU A 188 -17.51 -2.01 -11.58
C LEU A 188 -16.28 -1.14 -11.43
N LEU A 189 -16.22 -0.34 -10.38
CA LEU A 189 -15.13 0.59 -10.10
C LEU A 189 -14.86 0.63 -8.60
N SER A 190 -13.60 0.70 -8.26
CA SER A 190 -13.16 0.95 -6.90
C SER A 190 -11.96 1.87 -6.93
N ASP A 191 -12.09 3.03 -6.33
CA ASP A 191 -11.09 4.10 -6.38
C ASP A 191 -11.03 4.87 -5.05
N ILE A 192 -9.98 5.69 -4.91
CA ILE A 192 -9.72 6.54 -3.76
C ILE A 192 -10.02 7.99 -4.16
N GLY A 193 -10.73 8.72 -3.32
CA GLY A 193 -11.02 10.14 -3.55
C GLY A 193 -12.28 10.63 -2.89
#